data_dba647890dc1f4b785bb0e7713068f13
#
_entry.id   dba647890dc1f4b785bb0e7713068f13
#
_cell.length_a   1.000
_cell.length_b   1.000
_cell.length_c   1.000
_cell.angle_alpha   90.00
_cell.angle_beta   90.00
_cell.angle_gamma   90.00
#
_symmetry.space_group_name_H-M   'P 1'
#
loop_
_entity.id
_entity.type
_entity.pdbx_description
1 polymer ?
#
loop_
_entity_poly.entity_id
_entity_poly.type
_entity_poly.pdbx_seq_one_letter_code
_entity_poly.pdbx_strand_id
1 'polypeptide(L)'
;MRRRIDFFKEEHKTHSNNEVFGLCDDDNDLPAYIDEDLGNKDSKWIGEVHNDLKRVIAFYPVDHCVEIKRADGKMAERCEGFLLYLEDRIIFAELKNRQLFPEAWRKKAEEQILVTMRYFFDNYDKDSYKIKAWICNKQLTNQNFFQQILEFKDKTKSEFGKGYVLCIQKSINL
;
A
#
# COMPACT_ATOMS: atom_id res chain seq x y z
N MET A 1 16.60 10.77 -21.68
CA MET A 1 16.63 9.52 -20.89
C MET A 1 15.81 9.76 -19.62
N ARG A 2 14.66 9.07 -19.41
CA ARG A 2 13.91 9.21 -18.16
C ARG A 2 14.75 8.61 -17.03
N ARG A 3 14.98 9.35 -15.95
CA ARG A 3 15.69 8.86 -14.76
C ARG A 3 14.86 7.72 -14.15
N ARG A 4 15.47 6.57 -13.93
CA ARG A 4 14.83 5.44 -13.27
C ARG A 4 14.41 5.85 -11.86
N ILE A 5 13.15 5.59 -11.50
CA ILE A 5 12.63 5.85 -10.16
C ILE A 5 13.01 4.68 -9.27
N ASP A 6 13.67 4.96 -8.16
CA ASP A 6 13.99 3.94 -7.17
C ASP A 6 12.90 3.88 -6.09
N PHE A 7 12.17 2.77 -6.07
CA PHE A 7 11.14 2.49 -5.08
C PHE A 7 11.68 1.75 -3.84
N PHE A 8 12.87 1.17 -3.91
CA PHE A 8 13.48 0.40 -2.82
C PHE A 8 14.48 1.24 -2.02
N LYS A 9 14.10 2.48 -1.70
CA LYS A 9 14.95 3.36 -0.90
C LYS A 9 15.07 2.84 0.53
N GLU A 10 16.30 2.70 1.00
CA GLU A 10 16.59 2.31 2.38
C GLU A 10 16.24 3.41 3.39
N GLU A 11 16.22 4.67 2.95
CA GLU A 11 15.79 5.80 3.76
C GLU A 11 14.32 5.65 4.15
N HIS A 12 14.03 5.77 5.45
CA HIS A 12 12.71 5.59 6.05
C HIS A 12 12.09 4.18 5.93
N LYS A 13 12.81 3.21 5.37
CA LYS A 13 12.39 1.82 5.42
C LYS A 13 12.27 1.36 6.86
N THR A 14 11.15 0.70 7.18
CA THR A 14 10.93 0.03 8.45
C THR A 14 10.71 -1.47 8.24
N HIS A 15 10.93 -2.28 9.26
CA HIS A 15 10.75 -3.73 9.15
C HIS A 15 10.27 -4.32 10.48
N SER A 16 9.67 -5.49 10.40
CA SER A 16 9.27 -6.31 11.55
C SER A 16 9.33 -7.79 11.23
N ASN A 17 9.58 -8.61 12.24
CA ASN A 17 9.36 -10.04 12.23
C ASN A 17 8.42 -10.49 13.35
N ASN A 18 7.70 -9.56 13.96
CA ASN A 18 6.69 -9.86 14.98
C ASN A 18 5.48 -10.58 14.35
N GLU A 19 4.77 -11.37 15.15
CA GLU A 19 3.54 -12.06 14.72
C GLU A 19 2.44 -11.05 14.33
N VAL A 20 2.40 -9.90 15.01
CA VAL A 20 1.45 -8.83 14.75
C VAL A 20 2.16 -7.49 14.85
N PHE A 21 1.92 -6.62 13.90
CA PHE A 21 2.40 -5.24 13.91
C PHE A 21 1.43 -4.32 13.16
N GLY A 22 1.56 -3.03 13.36
CA GLY A 22 0.73 -2.01 12.73
C GLY A 22 1.44 -1.26 11.61
N LEU A 23 0.65 -0.74 10.68
CA LEU A 23 1.06 0.33 9.77
C LEU A 23 0.44 1.64 10.27
N CYS A 24 1.28 2.65 10.41
CA CYS A 24 0.93 3.97 10.92
C CYS A 24 1.24 5.05 9.88
N ASP A 25 0.40 6.08 9.89
CA ASP A 25 0.61 7.36 9.22
C ASP A 25 0.14 8.46 10.18
N ASP A 26 1.08 9.27 10.65
CA ASP A 26 0.82 10.29 11.68
C ASP A 26 0.33 11.64 11.11
N ASP A 27 0.02 11.72 9.81
CA ASP A 27 -0.47 12.95 9.12
C ASP A 27 0.42 14.20 9.34
N ASN A 28 1.76 14.01 9.44
CA ASN A 28 2.71 15.07 9.81
C ASN A 28 3.78 15.35 8.73
N ASP A 29 3.45 15.13 7.46
CA ASP A 29 4.37 15.21 6.32
C ASP A 29 5.58 14.24 6.41
N LEU A 30 5.53 13.27 7.31
CA LEU A 30 6.49 12.18 7.41
C LEU A 30 5.94 10.92 6.75
N PRO A 31 6.82 10.01 6.32
CA PRO A 31 6.40 8.76 5.71
C PRO A 31 5.67 7.84 6.69
N ALA A 32 4.76 7.01 6.17
CA ALA A 32 4.18 5.90 6.91
C ALA A 32 5.26 4.89 7.34
N TYR A 33 4.99 4.13 8.39
CA TYR A 33 5.97 3.23 9.02
C TYR A 33 5.32 2.03 9.71
N ILE A 34 6.14 1.01 10.01
CA ILE A 34 5.76 -0.10 10.88
C ILE A 34 5.92 0.31 12.34
N ASP A 35 4.89 0.00 13.15
CA ASP A 35 4.91 0.13 14.61
C ASP A 35 4.68 -1.26 15.25
N GLU A 36 5.59 -1.66 16.13
CA GLU A 36 5.55 -2.94 16.82
C GLU A 36 4.98 -2.86 18.25
N ASP A 37 4.67 -1.66 18.74
CA ASP A 37 4.12 -1.47 20.06
C ASP A 37 2.63 -1.76 20.10
N LEU A 38 2.26 -2.92 20.65
CA LEU A 38 0.87 -3.34 20.81
C LEU A 38 0.03 -2.35 21.65
N GLY A 39 0.66 -1.54 22.51
CA GLY A 39 -0.01 -0.46 23.23
C GLY A 39 -0.54 0.65 22.33
N ASN A 40 0.00 0.79 21.14
CA ASN A 40 -0.43 1.76 20.14
C ASN A 40 -1.54 1.25 19.21
N LYS A 41 -1.91 -0.03 19.30
CA LYS A 41 -2.83 -0.69 18.34
C LYS A 41 -4.12 0.08 18.10
N ASP A 42 -4.81 0.47 19.17
CA ASP A 42 -6.10 1.16 19.05
C ASP A 42 -5.96 2.65 18.74
N SER A 43 -4.85 3.27 19.12
CA SER A 43 -4.62 4.71 18.97
C SER A 43 -3.96 5.09 17.65
N LYS A 44 -2.89 4.39 17.25
CA LYS A 44 -2.05 4.79 16.11
C LYS A 44 -2.18 3.90 14.89
N TRP A 45 -2.41 2.58 15.07
CA TRP A 45 -2.43 1.67 13.92
C TRP A 45 -3.62 1.94 13.02
N ILE A 46 -3.37 2.17 11.76
CA ILE A 46 -4.40 2.28 10.72
C ILE A 46 -4.67 0.90 10.13
N GLY A 47 -3.63 0.15 9.81
CA GLY A 47 -3.70 -1.21 9.34
C GLY A 47 -2.96 -2.17 10.27
N GLU A 48 -3.43 -3.41 10.33
CA GLU A 48 -2.85 -4.47 11.15
C GLU A 48 -2.35 -5.61 10.25
N VAL A 49 -1.12 -6.04 10.46
CA VAL A 49 -0.52 -7.15 9.72
C VAL A 49 -0.32 -8.33 10.64
N HIS A 50 -0.88 -9.48 10.24
CA HIS A 50 -0.69 -10.77 10.89
C HIS A 50 0.38 -11.56 10.13
N ASN A 51 1.47 -11.88 10.81
CA ASN A 51 2.65 -12.54 10.30
C ASN A 51 2.96 -13.80 11.12
N ASP A 52 2.05 -14.78 11.06
CA ASP A 52 2.10 -15.99 11.90
C ASP A 52 3.40 -16.78 11.75
N LEU A 53 4.04 -16.70 10.59
CA LEU A 53 5.32 -17.37 10.31
C LEU A 53 6.54 -16.54 10.70
N LYS A 54 6.37 -15.39 11.34
CA LYS A 54 7.45 -14.49 11.80
C LYS A 54 8.51 -14.21 10.73
N ARG A 55 8.05 -14.04 9.48
CA ARG A 55 8.92 -13.66 8.37
C ARG A 55 9.43 -12.24 8.56
N VAL A 56 10.59 -11.94 8.03
CA VAL A 56 11.04 -10.56 7.94
C VAL A 56 10.23 -9.84 6.88
N ILE A 57 9.48 -8.84 7.30
CA ILE A 57 8.63 -7.99 6.46
C ILE A 57 9.25 -6.60 6.45
N ALA A 58 9.52 -6.07 5.27
CA ALA A 58 9.96 -4.70 5.11
C ALA A 58 8.80 -3.83 4.60
N PHE A 59 8.67 -2.63 5.10
CA PHE A 59 7.79 -1.60 4.55
C PHE A 59 8.63 -0.49 3.92
N TYR A 60 8.41 -0.27 2.63
CA TYR A 60 9.02 0.80 1.86
C TYR A 60 7.99 1.90 1.65
N PRO A 61 8.12 3.05 2.33
CA PRO A 61 7.22 4.17 2.12
C PRO A 61 7.45 4.77 0.73
N VAL A 62 6.35 5.12 0.07
CA VAL A 62 6.37 5.77 -1.25
C VAL A 62 5.98 7.23 -1.11
N ASP A 63 4.86 7.52 -0.43
CA ASP A 63 4.52 8.91 -0.16
C ASP A 63 5.57 9.55 0.76
N HIS A 64 5.86 10.83 0.53
CA HIS A 64 6.94 11.60 1.17
C HIS A 64 8.38 11.06 0.94
N CYS A 65 8.59 9.94 0.24
CA CYS A 65 9.92 9.35 0.01
C CYS A 65 10.30 9.24 -1.45
N VAL A 66 9.37 8.86 -2.33
CA VAL A 66 9.64 8.63 -3.74
C VAL A 66 9.12 9.80 -4.57
N GLU A 67 10.01 10.50 -5.25
CA GLU A 67 9.63 11.59 -6.13
C GLU A 67 9.09 11.04 -7.46
N ILE A 68 7.78 11.16 -7.66
CA ILE A 68 7.10 10.76 -8.89
C ILE A 68 6.45 12.00 -9.49
N LYS A 69 7.00 12.47 -10.61
CA LYS A 69 6.48 13.65 -11.32
C LYS A 69 5.67 13.24 -12.55
N ARG A 70 4.51 13.86 -12.70
CA ARG A 70 3.71 13.79 -13.93
C ARG A 70 4.38 14.57 -15.05
N ALA A 71 3.86 14.41 -16.27
CA ALA A 71 4.35 15.14 -17.45
C ALA A 71 4.24 16.67 -17.30
N ASP A 72 3.29 17.17 -16.49
CA ASP A 72 3.12 18.60 -16.19
C ASP A 72 4.06 19.12 -15.09
N GLY A 73 4.99 18.28 -14.61
CA GLY A 73 5.97 18.61 -13.57
C GLY A 73 5.44 18.56 -12.14
N LYS A 74 4.12 18.37 -11.95
CA LYS A 74 3.53 18.23 -10.61
C LYS A 74 3.76 16.83 -10.05
N MET A 75 3.74 16.73 -8.72
CA MET A 75 3.80 15.43 -8.05
C MET A 75 2.60 14.57 -8.43
N ALA A 76 2.85 13.30 -8.75
CA ALA A 76 1.79 12.33 -8.91
C ALA A 76 1.19 11.96 -7.55
N GLU A 77 -0.09 11.64 -7.52
CA GLU A 77 -0.68 10.98 -6.35
C GLU A 77 -0.03 9.59 -6.18
N ARG A 78 0.24 9.20 -4.95
CA ARG A 78 0.94 7.96 -4.60
C ARG A 78 0.23 7.30 -3.43
N CYS A 79 0.32 5.96 -3.36
CA CYS A 79 -0.06 5.26 -2.14
C CYS A 79 1.00 5.44 -1.05
N GLU A 80 0.66 5.11 0.19
CA GLU A 80 1.56 5.25 1.34
C GLU A 80 2.86 4.47 1.18
N GLY A 81 2.78 3.25 0.67
CA GLY A 81 3.97 2.42 0.47
C GLY A 81 3.63 1.00 0.08
N PHE A 82 4.59 0.11 0.28
CA PHE A 82 4.37 -1.32 0.05
C PHE A 82 5.14 -2.19 1.05
N LEU A 83 4.54 -3.32 1.38
CA LEU A 83 5.19 -4.40 2.11
C LEU A 83 5.95 -5.29 1.12
N LEU A 84 7.17 -5.69 1.49
CA LEU A 84 7.98 -6.68 0.78
C LEU A 84 8.34 -7.83 1.72
N TYR A 85 8.10 -9.06 1.29
CA TYR A 85 8.49 -10.27 2.00
C TYR A 85 8.82 -11.41 1.02
N LEU A 86 9.57 -12.39 1.47
CA LEU A 86 10.03 -13.51 0.64
C LEU A 86 10.70 -13.05 -0.69
N GLU A 87 11.35 -11.88 -0.66
CA GLU A 87 12.08 -11.27 -1.78
C GLU A 87 11.23 -10.88 -3.01
N ASP A 88 10.13 -11.60 -3.28
CA ASP A 88 9.32 -11.44 -4.49
C ASP A 88 7.84 -11.05 -4.23
N ARG A 89 7.41 -10.93 -2.99
CA ARG A 89 6.01 -10.64 -2.66
C ARG A 89 5.83 -9.19 -2.24
N ILE A 90 5.00 -8.48 -2.98
CA ILE A 90 4.72 -7.06 -2.76
C ILE A 90 3.23 -6.88 -2.48
N ILE A 91 2.92 -6.07 -1.47
CA ILE A 91 1.56 -5.60 -1.19
C ILE A 91 1.61 -4.08 -1.15
N PHE A 92 1.10 -3.43 -2.20
CA PHE A 92 0.90 -1.98 -2.20
C PHE A 92 -0.19 -1.63 -1.21
N ALA A 93 0.09 -0.69 -0.31
CA ALA A 93 -0.78 -0.33 0.79
C ALA A 93 -1.16 1.15 0.74
N GLU A 94 -2.45 1.40 0.89
CA GLU A 94 -2.99 2.73 1.11
C GLU A 94 -3.71 2.77 2.46
N LEU A 95 -3.34 3.73 3.29
CA LEU A 95 -3.83 3.87 4.65
C LEU A 95 -4.79 5.06 4.74
N LYS A 96 -5.98 4.84 5.27
CA LYS A 96 -7.00 5.87 5.46
C LYS A 96 -7.52 5.86 6.90
N ASN A 97 -7.80 7.04 7.40
CA ASN A 97 -8.55 7.24 8.63
C ASN A 97 -9.67 8.26 8.35
N ARG A 98 -10.66 7.83 7.58
CA ARG A 98 -11.74 8.67 7.07
C ARG A 98 -13.09 8.06 7.40
N GLN A 99 -14.10 8.90 7.55
CA GLN A 99 -15.48 8.44 7.62
C GLN A 99 -15.81 7.60 6.38
N LEU A 100 -16.58 6.53 6.59
CA LEU A 100 -16.92 5.57 5.52
C LEU A 100 -17.83 6.16 4.46
N PHE A 101 -18.61 7.15 4.82
CA PHE A 101 -19.52 7.84 3.91
C PHE A 101 -19.22 9.35 3.90
N PRO A 102 -19.22 9.98 2.70
CA PRO A 102 -19.34 9.37 1.37
C PRO A 102 -18.12 8.50 1.01
N GLU A 103 -18.30 7.57 0.06
CA GLU A 103 -17.28 6.56 -0.34
C GLU A 103 -16.11 7.13 -1.18
N ALA A 104 -16.01 8.44 -1.31
CA ALA A 104 -14.97 9.10 -2.12
C ALA A 104 -13.54 8.70 -1.71
N TRP A 105 -13.31 8.40 -0.43
CA TRP A 105 -12.02 7.94 0.09
C TRP A 105 -11.53 6.68 -0.60
N ARG A 106 -12.43 5.74 -0.91
CA ARG A 106 -12.09 4.46 -1.53
C ARG A 106 -11.63 4.65 -2.97
N LYS A 107 -12.37 5.42 -3.76
CA LYS A 107 -11.98 5.73 -5.15
C LYS A 107 -10.63 6.43 -5.22
N LYS A 108 -10.38 7.35 -4.30
CA LYS A 108 -9.10 8.02 -4.20
C LYS A 108 -7.98 7.05 -3.81
N ALA A 109 -8.22 6.16 -2.87
CA ALA A 109 -7.26 5.13 -2.44
C ALA A 109 -6.91 4.17 -3.59
N GLU A 110 -7.90 3.70 -4.34
CA GLU A 110 -7.68 2.88 -5.55
C GLU A 110 -6.80 3.60 -6.58
N GLU A 111 -7.09 4.87 -6.86
CA GLU A 111 -6.32 5.64 -7.84
C GLU A 111 -4.88 5.86 -7.38
N GLN A 112 -4.63 6.14 -6.11
CA GLN A 112 -3.30 6.29 -5.55
C GLN A 112 -2.48 4.99 -5.72
N ILE A 113 -3.09 3.83 -5.47
CA ILE A 113 -2.45 2.52 -5.70
C ILE A 113 -2.17 2.31 -7.19
N LEU A 114 -3.14 2.53 -8.06
CA LEU A 114 -2.98 2.33 -9.51
C LEU A 114 -1.90 3.22 -10.11
N VAL A 115 -1.85 4.49 -9.70
CA VAL A 115 -0.80 5.42 -10.12
C VAL A 115 0.57 4.90 -9.68
N THR A 116 0.69 4.48 -8.42
CA THR A 116 1.94 3.93 -7.89
C THR A 116 2.37 2.67 -8.64
N MET A 117 1.44 1.73 -8.88
CA MET A 117 1.71 0.51 -9.65
C MET A 117 2.17 0.82 -11.07
N ARG A 118 1.56 1.79 -11.74
CA ARG A 118 1.94 2.21 -13.11
C ARG A 118 3.40 2.65 -13.16
N TYR A 119 3.80 3.55 -12.26
CA TYR A 119 5.19 4.01 -12.19
C TYR A 119 6.14 2.90 -11.72
N PHE A 120 5.69 2.02 -10.84
CA PHE A 120 6.49 0.86 -10.44
C PHE A 120 6.78 -0.05 -11.63
N PHE A 121 5.77 -0.40 -12.44
CA PHE A 121 5.93 -1.26 -13.64
C PHE A 121 6.71 -0.60 -14.78
N ASP A 122 6.75 0.72 -14.82
CA ASP A 122 7.64 1.43 -15.75
C ASP A 122 9.13 1.28 -15.39
N ASN A 123 9.45 0.90 -14.16
CA ASN A 123 10.82 0.81 -13.63
C ASN A 123 11.25 -0.62 -13.26
N TYR A 124 10.31 -1.52 -12.99
CA TYR A 124 10.57 -2.89 -12.55
C TYR A 124 9.69 -3.89 -13.33
N ASP A 125 10.26 -5.05 -13.60
CA ASP A 125 9.51 -6.12 -14.25
C ASP A 125 8.41 -6.65 -13.32
N LYS A 126 7.17 -6.47 -13.76
CA LYS A 126 5.97 -6.90 -13.00
C LYS A 126 5.89 -8.41 -12.79
N ASP A 127 6.49 -9.20 -13.69
CA ASP A 127 6.46 -10.66 -13.63
C ASP A 127 7.50 -11.22 -12.64
N SER A 128 8.45 -10.39 -12.20
CA SER A 128 9.39 -10.72 -11.13
C SER A 128 8.76 -10.71 -9.73
N TYR A 129 7.53 -10.22 -9.59
CA TYR A 129 6.87 -10.06 -8.29
C TYR A 129 5.46 -10.65 -8.25
N LYS A 130 5.09 -11.19 -7.10
CA LYS A 130 3.71 -11.56 -6.74
C LYS A 130 3.06 -10.40 -6.02
N ILE A 131 2.18 -9.69 -6.72
CA ILE A 131 1.67 -8.39 -6.29
C ILE A 131 0.22 -8.50 -5.86
N LYS A 132 -0.09 -7.83 -4.73
CA LYS A 132 -1.44 -7.54 -4.23
C LYS A 132 -1.56 -6.05 -3.92
N ALA A 133 -2.78 -5.57 -3.81
CA ALA A 133 -3.11 -4.25 -3.32
C ALA A 133 -3.93 -4.35 -2.03
N TRP A 134 -3.72 -3.43 -1.11
CA TRP A 134 -4.43 -3.37 0.16
C TRP A 134 -4.83 -1.94 0.47
N ILE A 135 -6.14 -1.72 0.58
CA ILE A 135 -6.71 -0.47 1.08
C ILE A 135 -7.17 -0.73 2.51
N CYS A 136 -6.58 -0.02 3.44
CA CYS A 136 -6.98 -0.03 4.83
C CYS A 136 -7.62 1.30 5.21
N ASN A 137 -8.77 1.26 5.87
CA ASN A 137 -9.33 2.41 6.56
C ASN A 137 -9.59 2.03 8.01
N LYS A 138 -9.04 2.81 8.94
CA LYS A 138 -9.19 2.59 10.39
C LYS A 138 -10.65 2.51 10.83
N GLN A 139 -11.55 3.18 10.11
CA GLN A 139 -12.99 3.21 10.39
C GLN A 139 -13.77 2.03 9.79
N LEU A 140 -13.11 1.09 9.08
CA LEU A 140 -13.79 -0.06 8.49
C LEU A 140 -14.48 -0.92 9.55
N THR A 141 -15.70 -1.32 9.21
CA THR A 141 -16.52 -2.32 9.92
C THR A 141 -16.82 -3.49 8.99
N ASN A 142 -18.00 -4.05 9.03
CA ASN A 142 -18.36 -5.24 8.24
C ASN A 142 -18.98 -4.89 6.86
N GLN A 143 -18.32 -4.04 6.06
CA GLN A 143 -18.77 -3.74 4.70
C GLN A 143 -18.38 -4.86 3.73
N ASN A 144 -19.21 -5.01 2.68
CA ASN A 144 -18.92 -5.90 1.57
C ASN A 144 -18.42 -5.08 0.37
N PHE A 145 -17.20 -5.39 -0.09
CA PHE A 145 -16.55 -4.74 -1.22
C PHE A 145 -16.35 -5.66 -2.43
N PHE A 146 -17.12 -6.74 -2.52
CA PHE A 146 -16.93 -7.75 -3.56
C PHE A 146 -16.97 -7.17 -4.97
N GLN A 147 -17.93 -6.29 -5.26
CA GLN A 147 -18.03 -5.63 -6.57
C GLN A 147 -16.78 -4.79 -6.88
N GLN A 148 -16.31 -4.00 -5.93
CA GLN A 148 -15.14 -3.14 -6.08
C GLN A 148 -13.84 -3.93 -6.27
N ILE A 149 -13.72 -5.07 -5.61
CA ILE A 149 -12.58 -5.99 -5.76
C ILE A 149 -12.55 -6.59 -7.18
N LEU A 150 -13.71 -6.97 -7.73
CA LEU A 150 -13.81 -7.45 -9.10
C LEU A 150 -13.49 -6.35 -10.11
N GLU A 151 -14.05 -5.15 -9.93
CA GLU A 151 -13.77 -4.00 -10.80
C GLU A 151 -12.29 -3.63 -10.81
N PHE A 152 -11.62 -3.66 -9.67
CA PHE A 152 -10.18 -3.43 -9.59
C PHE A 152 -9.39 -4.48 -10.36
N LYS A 153 -9.76 -5.76 -10.25
CA LYS A 153 -9.13 -6.86 -10.98
C LYS A 153 -9.28 -6.69 -12.49
N ASP A 154 -10.47 -6.31 -12.95
CA ASP A 154 -10.73 -6.09 -14.38
C ASP A 154 -9.99 -4.85 -14.91
N LYS A 155 -9.97 -3.77 -14.12
CA LYS A 155 -9.24 -2.54 -14.45
C LYS A 155 -7.74 -2.79 -14.56
N THR A 156 -7.14 -3.50 -13.61
CA THR A 156 -5.71 -3.83 -13.67
C THR A 156 -5.39 -4.81 -14.80
N LYS A 157 -6.29 -5.74 -15.13
CA LYS A 157 -6.13 -6.62 -16.29
C LYS A 157 -6.14 -5.84 -17.60
N SER A 158 -7.03 -4.87 -17.73
CA SER A 158 -7.10 -4.00 -18.92
C SER A 158 -5.85 -3.12 -19.05
N GLU A 159 -5.36 -2.55 -17.95
CA GLU A 159 -4.25 -1.59 -17.96
C GLU A 159 -2.88 -2.28 -18.03
N PHE A 160 -2.68 -3.36 -17.27
CA PHE A 160 -1.37 -4.01 -17.09
C PHE A 160 -1.26 -5.39 -17.73
N GLY A 161 -2.35 -5.87 -18.34
CA GLY A 161 -2.42 -7.21 -18.93
C GLY A 161 -2.58 -8.34 -17.91
N LYS A 162 -2.67 -8.02 -16.61
CA LYS A 162 -2.82 -8.98 -15.50
C LYS A 162 -3.73 -8.42 -14.43
N GLY A 163 -4.73 -9.21 -14.02
CA GLY A 163 -5.62 -8.82 -12.94
C GLY A 163 -4.96 -9.02 -11.57
N TYR A 164 -4.89 -7.97 -10.76
CA TYR A 164 -4.34 -8.02 -9.40
C TYR A 164 -5.44 -8.08 -8.35
N VAL A 165 -5.13 -8.74 -7.24
CA VAL A 165 -6.05 -8.86 -6.10
C VAL A 165 -6.00 -7.58 -5.26
N LEU A 166 -7.20 -7.03 -4.98
CA LEU A 166 -7.38 -5.96 -4.01
C LEU A 166 -7.99 -6.52 -2.73
N CYS A 167 -7.42 -6.15 -1.60
CA CYS A 167 -8.00 -6.36 -0.27
C CYS A 167 -8.48 -5.01 0.28
N ILE A 168 -9.71 -4.93 0.78
CA ILE A 168 -10.25 -3.73 1.46
C ILE A 168 -10.66 -4.18 2.86
N GLN A 169 -9.76 -4.02 3.83
CA GLN A 169 -9.94 -4.51 5.19
C GLN A 169 -8.95 -3.89 6.17
N LYS A 170 -9.27 -3.92 7.47
CA LYS A 170 -8.39 -3.39 8.53
C LYS A 170 -7.11 -4.19 8.73
N SER A 171 -7.17 -5.49 8.52
CA SER A 171 -6.05 -6.39 8.76
C SER A 171 -5.76 -7.27 7.54
N ILE A 172 -4.53 -7.71 7.41
CA ILE A 172 -4.09 -8.62 6.36
C ILE A 172 -3.24 -9.75 6.96
N ASN A 173 -3.40 -10.95 6.41
CA ASN A 173 -2.59 -12.12 6.78
C ASN A 173 -1.54 -12.38 5.68
N LEU A 174 -0.30 -12.67 6.09
CA LEU A 174 0.84 -12.94 5.20
C LEU A 174 1.22 -14.41 5.17
#